data_4bfad65b7dee6737abd456c5a394e5ee
#
_entry.id   4bfad65b7dee6737abd456c5a394e5ee
#
_cell.length_a   1.000
_cell.length_b   1.000
_cell.length_c   1.000
_cell.angle_alpha   90.00
_cell.angle_beta   90.00
_cell.angle_gamma   90.00
#
_symmetry.space_group_name_H-M   'P 1'
#
loop_
_entity.id
_entity.type
_entity.pdbx_description
1 polymer ?
#
loop_
_entity_poly.entity_id
_entity_poly.type
_entity_poly.pdbx_seq_one_letter_code
_entity_poly.pdbx_strand_id
1 'polypeptide(L)'
;MGEWLPRKFEAQIAVSVGLGVAICILWPKLQILATCTCALMCAQAGTAQSVRLGLLRLRGILLCGLTGVLIVFLHGLMGQAPLAYIPLAMAGTLLSLVLCRVCGMAPMDCRVGCITYLLVIVATGRYSNTVYALWRFFSSLVGCLLAAGVSGLFHLGRRS
;
A
#
# COMPACT_ATOMS: atom_id res chain seq x y z
N MET A 1 24.19 -28.45 7.03
CA MET A 1 23.81 -28.24 5.62
C MET A 1 22.31 -27.94 5.41
N GLY A 2 21.53 -27.71 6.49
CA GLY A 2 20.06 -27.49 6.42
C GLY A 2 19.56 -26.05 6.63
N GLU A 3 20.44 -25.08 6.83
CA GLU A 3 20.02 -23.72 7.18
C GLU A 3 19.72 -22.81 5.97
N TRP A 4 20.03 -23.24 4.76
CA TRP A 4 19.84 -22.44 3.53
C TRP A 4 18.54 -22.72 2.78
N LEU A 5 17.75 -23.69 3.24
CA LEU A 5 16.43 -23.92 2.64
C LEU A 5 15.45 -22.87 3.13
N PRO A 6 14.74 -22.16 2.21
CA PRO A 6 13.78 -21.14 2.58
C PRO A 6 12.71 -21.76 3.49
N ARG A 7 12.49 -21.11 4.64
CA ARG A 7 11.40 -21.52 5.53
C ARG A 7 10.07 -21.41 4.78
N LYS A 8 9.11 -22.25 5.09
CA LYS A 8 7.78 -22.27 4.43
C LYS A 8 7.15 -20.88 4.33
N PHE A 9 7.42 -20.02 5.30
CA PHE A 9 6.96 -18.63 5.32
C PHE A 9 7.65 -17.77 4.24
N GLU A 10 8.93 -17.95 4.00
CA GLU A 10 9.67 -17.24 2.97
C GLU A 10 9.22 -17.66 1.57
N ALA A 11 8.96 -18.96 1.37
CA ALA A 11 8.37 -19.47 0.15
C ALA A 11 6.96 -18.89 -0.11
N GLN A 12 6.13 -18.76 0.94
CA GLN A 12 4.82 -18.13 0.86
C GLN A 12 4.93 -16.67 0.40
N ILE A 13 5.86 -15.90 0.96
CA ILE A 13 6.11 -14.51 0.56
C ILE A 13 6.56 -14.47 -0.91
N ALA A 14 7.52 -15.30 -1.30
CA ALA A 14 8.04 -15.34 -2.66
C ALA A 14 6.93 -15.65 -3.69
N VAL A 15 6.07 -16.62 -3.39
CA VAL A 15 4.91 -16.96 -4.24
C VAL A 15 3.93 -15.80 -4.32
N SER A 16 3.61 -15.14 -3.20
CA SER A 16 2.69 -13.99 -3.18
C SER A 16 3.20 -12.83 -4.04
N VAL A 17 4.49 -12.52 -3.93
CA VAL A 17 5.13 -11.47 -4.72
C VAL A 17 5.21 -11.86 -6.20
N GLY A 18 5.61 -13.10 -6.50
CA GLY A 18 5.68 -13.62 -7.87
C GLY A 18 4.33 -13.55 -8.60
N LEU A 19 3.25 -13.96 -7.93
CA LEU A 19 1.89 -13.81 -8.45
C LEU A 19 1.51 -12.34 -8.63
N GLY A 20 1.91 -11.46 -7.72
CA GLY A 20 1.71 -10.02 -7.83
C GLY A 20 2.36 -9.43 -9.08
N VAL A 21 3.60 -9.81 -9.36
CA VAL A 21 4.32 -9.40 -10.58
C VAL A 21 3.62 -9.94 -11.82
N ALA A 22 3.25 -11.22 -11.84
CA ALA A 22 2.57 -11.84 -12.98
C ALA A 22 1.25 -11.13 -13.32
N ILE A 23 0.43 -10.81 -12.30
CA ILE A 23 -0.83 -10.07 -12.50
C ILE A 23 -0.56 -8.65 -13.03
N CYS A 24 0.47 -7.98 -12.54
CA CYS A 24 0.82 -6.63 -13.02
C CYS A 24 1.33 -6.64 -14.47
N ILE A 25 2.01 -7.70 -14.90
CA ILE A 25 2.42 -7.87 -16.31
C ILE A 25 1.18 -8.07 -17.20
N LEU A 26 0.20 -8.85 -16.76
CA LEU A 26 -1.06 -9.07 -17.47
C LEU A 26 -1.96 -7.82 -17.48
N TRP A 27 -1.84 -6.98 -16.44
CA TRP A 27 -2.66 -5.78 -16.28
C TRP A 27 -1.77 -4.54 -16.04
N PRO A 28 -1.23 -3.93 -17.10
CA PRO A 28 -0.23 -2.83 -17.03
C PRO A 28 -0.70 -1.56 -16.30
N LYS A 29 -2.01 -1.43 -16.04
CA LYS A 29 -2.57 -0.33 -15.25
C LYS A 29 -2.31 -0.47 -13.76
N LEU A 30 -2.05 -1.69 -13.27
CA LEU A 30 -1.71 -1.94 -11.87
C LEU A 30 -0.27 -1.49 -11.58
N GLN A 31 -0.09 -0.89 -10.43
CA GLN A 31 1.22 -0.43 -9.98
C GLN A 31 1.98 -1.59 -9.32
N ILE A 32 2.99 -2.13 -10.00
CA ILE A 32 3.80 -3.27 -9.53
C ILE A 32 4.31 -3.03 -8.12
N LEU A 33 4.86 -1.85 -7.84
CA LEU A 33 5.40 -1.51 -6.52
C LEU A 33 4.32 -1.59 -5.43
N ALA A 34 3.12 -1.08 -5.69
CA ALA A 34 2.03 -1.10 -4.72
C ALA A 34 1.53 -2.53 -4.45
N THR A 35 1.33 -3.32 -5.51
CA THR A 35 0.88 -4.70 -5.42
C THR A 35 1.89 -5.57 -4.67
N CYS A 36 3.16 -5.52 -5.07
CA CYS A 36 4.22 -6.35 -4.47
C CYS A 36 4.53 -5.97 -3.03
N THR A 37 4.57 -4.67 -2.70
CA THR A 37 4.77 -4.24 -1.31
C THR A 37 3.63 -4.65 -0.41
N CYS A 38 2.38 -4.58 -0.87
CA CYS A 38 1.24 -5.06 -0.10
C CYS A 38 1.23 -6.58 0.04
N ALA A 39 1.54 -7.32 -1.02
CA ALA A 39 1.67 -8.78 -0.96
C ALA A 39 2.74 -9.21 0.05
N LEU A 40 3.93 -8.60 0.00
CA LEU A 40 5.04 -8.90 0.90
C LEU A 40 4.71 -8.58 2.37
N MET A 41 4.14 -7.41 2.62
CA MET A 41 3.94 -6.92 3.99
C MET A 41 2.68 -7.50 4.66
N CYS A 42 1.68 -7.93 3.88
CA CYS A 42 0.45 -8.54 4.41
C CYS A 42 0.54 -10.06 4.53
N ALA A 43 1.55 -10.69 3.95
CA ALA A 43 1.77 -12.12 4.11
C ALA A 43 2.12 -12.45 5.57
N GLN A 44 1.30 -13.30 6.19
CA GLN A 44 1.47 -13.77 7.57
C GLN A 44 1.28 -15.28 7.63
N ALA A 45 1.75 -15.89 8.72
CA ALA A 45 1.63 -17.33 8.93
C ALA A 45 0.16 -17.83 9.02
N GLY A 46 -0.80 -16.92 9.28
CA GLY A 46 -2.23 -17.24 9.38
C GLY A 46 -3.09 -16.34 8.49
N THR A 47 -4.11 -16.92 7.84
CA THR A 47 -5.00 -16.21 6.91
C THR A 47 -5.74 -15.05 7.59
N ALA A 48 -6.28 -15.27 8.79
CA ALA A 48 -7.00 -14.23 9.53
C ALA A 48 -6.11 -13.03 9.86
N GLN A 49 -4.85 -13.27 10.17
CA GLN A 49 -3.86 -12.25 10.48
C GLN A 49 -3.46 -11.48 9.22
N SER A 50 -3.30 -12.16 8.08
CA SER A 50 -3.05 -11.53 6.78
C SER A 50 -4.20 -10.63 6.34
N VAL A 51 -5.44 -11.06 6.51
CA VAL A 51 -6.64 -10.25 6.20
C VAL A 51 -6.72 -9.02 7.10
N ARG A 52 -6.50 -9.18 8.41
CA ARG A 52 -6.52 -8.06 9.35
C ARG A 52 -5.49 -6.99 9.01
N LEU A 53 -4.24 -7.40 8.72
CA LEU A 53 -3.18 -6.49 8.31
C LEU A 53 -3.48 -5.84 6.95
N GLY A 54 -4.03 -6.59 6.00
CA GLY A 54 -4.47 -6.05 4.71
C GLY A 54 -5.52 -4.96 4.86
N LEU A 55 -6.53 -5.17 5.71
CA LEU A 55 -7.57 -4.17 5.98
C LEU A 55 -7.02 -2.90 6.65
N LEU A 56 -6.13 -3.06 7.65
CA LEU A 56 -5.48 -1.91 8.30
C LEU A 56 -4.67 -1.11 7.27
N ARG A 57 -3.96 -1.78 6.40
CA ARG A 57 -3.15 -1.16 5.36
C ARG A 57 -4.00 -0.41 4.33
N LEU A 58 -5.09 -1.01 3.87
CA LEU A 58 -6.03 -0.37 2.94
C LEU A 58 -6.65 0.89 3.54
N ARG A 59 -7.00 0.87 4.82
CA ARG A 59 -7.46 2.08 5.55
C ARG A 59 -6.41 3.18 5.52
N GLY A 60 -5.14 2.87 5.81
CA GLY A 60 -4.05 3.83 5.76
C GLY A 60 -3.82 4.42 4.36
N ILE A 61 -3.83 3.59 3.34
CA ILE A 61 -3.69 4.01 1.93
C ILE A 61 -4.84 4.93 1.52
N LEU A 62 -6.06 4.61 1.93
CA LEU A 62 -7.25 5.40 1.61
C LEU A 62 -7.20 6.77 2.31
N LEU A 63 -6.94 6.81 3.61
CA LEU A 63 -6.85 8.06 4.38
C LEU A 63 -5.73 8.96 3.84
N CYS A 64 -4.54 8.42 3.67
CA CYS A 64 -3.39 9.19 3.21
C CYS A 64 -3.49 9.54 1.72
N GLY A 65 -4.11 8.70 0.90
CA GLY A 65 -4.39 9.00 -0.50
C GLY A 65 -5.38 10.16 -0.65
N LEU A 66 -6.47 10.16 0.13
CA LEU A 66 -7.44 11.26 0.15
C LEU A 66 -6.79 12.57 0.62
N THR A 67 -5.97 12.51 1.66
CA THR A 67 -5.21 13.69 2.13
C THR A 67 -4.28 14.21 1.02
N GLY A 68 -3.61 13.32 0.28
CA GLY A 68 -2.77 13.72 -0.85
C GLY A 68 -3.56 14.44 -1.94
N VAL A 69 -4.71 13.91 -2.33
CA VAL A 69 -5.59 14.56 -3.32
C VAL A 69 -6.07 15.92 -2.82
N LEU A 70 -6.45 16.03 -1.55
CA LEU A 70 -6.85 17.31 -0.94
C LEU A 70 -5.73 18.35 -0.99
N ILE A 71 -4.50 17.97 -0.65
CA ILE A 71 -3.35 18.88 -0.68
C ILE A 71 -3.04 19.34 -2.10
N VAL A 72 -3.11 18.46 -3.09
CA VAL A 72 -2.92 18.84 -4.50
C VAL A 72 -4.01 19.80 -4.96
N PHE A 73 -5.24 19.57 -4.56
CA PHE A 73 -6.36 20.48 -4.85
C PHE A 73 -6.15 21.87 -4.24
N LEU A 74 -5.78 21.94 -2.96
CA LEU A 74 -5.48 23.19 -2.27
C LEU A 74 -4.31 23.94 -2.92
N HIS A 75 -3.25 23.23 -3.31
CA HIS A 75 -2.13 23.82 -4.03
C HIS A 75 -2.57 24.42 -5.38
N GLY A 76 -3.48 23.75 -6.09
CA GLY A 76 -4.07 24.26 -7.32
C GLY A 76 -4.81 25.59 -7.11
N LEU A 77 -5.56 25.72 -6.00
CA LEU A 77 -6.28 26.95 -5.64
C LEU A 77 -5.33 28.12 -5.26
N MET A 78 -4.13 27.82 -4.74
CA MET A 78 -3.13 28.81 -4.34
C MET A 78 -2.26 29.31 -5.51
N GLY A 79 -2.64 29.03 -6.77
CA GLY A 79 -1.95 29.52 -7.96
C GLY A 79 -0.62 28.82 -8.27
N GLN A 80 -0.42 27.59 -7.78
CA GLN A 80 0.72 26.71 -8.07
C GLN A 80 2.11 27.31 -7.75
N ALA A 81 2.19 28.19 -6.76
CA ALA A 81 3.47 28.76 -6.33
C ALA A 81 4.39 27.64 -5.77
N PRO A 82 5.59 27.43 -6.33
CA PRO A 82 6.44 26.30 -5.94
C PRO A 82 6.91 26.37 -4.48
N LEU A 83 7.09 27.55 -3.93
CA LEU A 83 7.46 27.76 -2.53
C LEU A 83 6.33 27.44 -1.55
N ALA A 84 5.06 27.60 -1.95
CA ALA A 84 3.91 27.25 -1.12
C ALA A 84 3.71 25.73 -1.01
N TYR A 85 4.29 24.96 -1.91
CA TYR A 85 4.17 23.51 -1.92
C TYR A 85 4.87 22.83 -0.73
N ILE A 86 6.00 23.38 -0.28
CA ILE A 86 6.78 22.83 0.83
C ILE A 86 5.99 22.83 2.15
N PRO A 87 5.49 23.96 2.65
CA PRO A 87 4.72 23.99 3.91
C PRO A 87 3.40 23.20 3.77
N LEU A 88 2.79 23.19 2.59
CA LEU A 88 1.57 22.44 2.33
C LEU A 88 1.82 20.92 2.38
N ALA A 89 2.94 20.45 1.83
CA ALA A 89 3.36 19.05 1.92
C ALA A 89 3.66 18.64 3.37
N MET A 90 4.30 19.51 4.16
CA MET A 90 4.55 19.25 5.58
C MET A 90 3.24 19.17 6.37
N ALA A 91 2.33 20.12 6.16
CA ALA A 91 1.02 20.13 6.81
C ALA A 91 0.20 18.88 6.46
N GLY A 92 0.20 18.47 5.20
CA GLY A 92 -0.48 17.25 4.75
C GLY A 92 0.12 15.97 5.34
N THR A 93 1.45 15.92 5.52
CA THR A 93 2.10 14.79 6.21
C THR A 93 1.64 14.71 7.67
N LEU A 94 1.64 15.83 8.38
CA LEU A 94 1.18 15.89 9.77
C LEU A 94 -0.31 15.50 9.87
N LEU A 95 -1.15 16.03 8.98
CA LEU A 95 -2.57 15.70 8.91
C LEU A 95 -2.78 14.20 8.69
N SER A 96 -2.04 13.60 7.74
CA SER A 96 -2.10 12.16 7.47
C SER A 96 -1.73 11.33 8.70
N LEU A 97 -0.67 11.70 9.42
CA LEU A 97 -0.23 11.03 10.64
C LEU A 97 -1.28 11.14 11.76
N VAL A 98 -1.85 12.33 11.95
CA VAL A 98 -2.90 12.57 12.96
C VAL A 98 -4.14 11.75 12.64
N LEU A 99 -4.62 11.77 11.39
CA LEU A 99 -5.79 10.99 10.95
C LEU A 99 -5.57 9.49 11.15
N CYS A 100 -4.42 8.95 10.76
CA CYS A 100 -4.11 7.54 10.97
C CYS A 100 -4.09 7.20 12.47
N ARG A 101 -3.54 8.06 13.31
CA ARG A 101 -3.49 7.86 14.77
C ARG A 101 -4.90 7.90 15.38
N VAL A 102 -5.73 8.86 14.99
CA VAL A 102 -7.14 8.95 15.44
C VAL A 102 -7.93 7.70 15.04
N CYS A 103 -7.62 7.13 13.87
CA CYS A 103 -8.20 5.85 13.42
C CYS A 103 -7.63 4.61 14.13
N GLY A 104 -6.79 4.78 15.17
CA GLY A 104 -6.25 3.68 15.98
C GLY A 104 -5.20 2.82 15.25
N MET A 105 -4.52 3.37 14.23
CA MET A 105 -3.48 2.65 13.49
C MET A 105 -2.16 2.63 14.24
N ALA A 106 -1.42 1.53 14.12
CA ALA A 106 -0.08 1.43 14.69
C ALA A 106 0.89 2.44 14.02
N PRO A 107 1.91 2.95 14.74
CA PRO A 107 2.83 3.93 14.20
C PRO A 107 3.56 3.50 12.91
N MET A 108 3.82 2.21 12.75
CA MET A 108 4.43 1.65 11.53
C MET A 108 3.47 1.72 10.34
N ASP A 109 2.19 1.42 10.55
CA ASP A 109 1.16 1.48 9.50
C ASP A 109 0.91 2.93 9.07
N CYS A 110 0.95 3.88 10.01
CA CYS A 110 0.88 5.31 9.71
C CYS A 110 2.01 5.76 8.78
N ARG A 111 3.25 5.31 9.02
CA ARG A 111 4.40 5.64 8.16
C ARG A 111 4.22 5.11 6.74
N VAL A 112 3.73 3.88 6.61
CA VAL A 112 3.46 3.28 5.30
C VAL A 112 2.33 4.02 4.57
N GLY A 113 1.29 4.44 5.28
CA GLY A 113 0.25 5.31 4.73
C GLY A 113 0.85 6.62 4.19
N CYS A 114 1.74 7.26 4.93
CA CYS A 114 2.41 8.49 4.51
C CYS A 114 3.24 8.33 3.22
N ILE A 115 3.81 7.16 2.96
CA ILE A 115 4.46 6.89 1.66
C ILE A 115 3.45 7.03 0.53
N THR A 116 2.21 6.55 0.71
CA THR A 116 1.16 6.72 -0.29
C THR A 116 0.81 8.19 -0.50
N TYR A 117 0.68 8.98 0.57
CA TYR A 117 0.49 10.42 0.51
C TYR A 117 1.59 11.09 -0.33
N LEU A 118 2.87 10.84 0.01
CA LEU A 118 4.02 11.40 -0.71
C LEU A 118 4.00 11.03 -2.20
N LEU A 119 3.68 9.77 -2.52
CA LEU A 119 3.61 9.33 -3.91
C LEU A 119 2.46 10.00 -4.68
N VAL A 120 1.35 10.28 -4.03
CA VAL A 120 0.21 11.01 -4.66
C VAL A 120 0.58 12.46 -4.95
N ILE A 121 1.26 13.14 -4.02
CA ILE A 121 1.64 14.55 -4.22
C ILE A 121 2.80 14.71 -5.22
N VAL A 122 3.70 13.72 -5.33
CA VAL A 122 4.84 13.73 -6.26
C VAL A 122 4.46 13.16 -7.63
N ALA A 123 3.30 12.49 -7.75
CA ALA A 123 2.85 11.89 -9.02
C ALA A 123 2.62 12.97 -10.07
N THR A 124 3.69 13.35 -10.76
CA THR A 124 3.68 14.26 -11.89
C THR A 124 3.79 13.44 -13.17
N GLY A 125 2.84 13.50 -14.06
CA GLY A 125 3.00 12.86 -15.36
C GLY A 125 1.73 12.30 -16.01
N ARG A 126 1.67 11.00 -16.29
CA ARG A 126 0.66 10.37 -17.17
C ARG A 126 -0.80 10.45 -16.70
N TYR A 127 -1.05 10.65 -15.39
CA TYR A 127 -2.40 10.63 -14.83
C TYR A 127 -2.62 11.82 -13.89
N SER A 128 -3.87 12.26 -13.77
CA SER A 128 -4.23 13.19 -12.69
C SER A 128 -3.94 12.50 -11.33
N ASN A 129 -3.55 13.26 -10.34
CA ASN A 129 -3.19 12.74 -9.01
C ASN A 129 -4.32 11.90 -8.39
N THR A 130 -5.57 12.23 -8.69
CA THR A 130 -6.74 11.46 -8.24
C THR A 130 -6.80 10.08 -8.89
N VAL A 131 -6.59 9.99 -10.21
CA VAL A 131 -6.56 8.71 -10.93
C VAL A 131 -5.39 7.86 -10.45
N TYR A 132 -4.22 8.47 -10.19
CA TYR A 132 -3.08 7.78 -9.62
C TYR A 132 -3.38 7.20 -8.24
N ALA A 133 -4.02 7.98 -7.35
CA ALA A 133 -4.42 7.53 -6.02
C ALA A 133 -5.40 6.34 -6.08
N LEU A 134 -6.38 6.37 -7.00
CA LEU A 134 -7.31 5.27 -7.22
C LEU A 134 -6.59 4.00 -7.69
N TRP A 135 -5.73 4.10 -8.71
CA TRP A 135 -4.97 2.94 -9.19
C TRP A 135 -4.04 2.38 -8.11
N ARG A 136 -3.48 3.23 -7.27
CA ARG A 136 -2.66 2.80 -6.14
C ARG A 136 -3.49 2.02 -5.11
N PHE A 137 -4.69 2.49 -4.79
CA PHE A 137 -5.61 1.79 -3.90
C PHE A 137 -5.98 0.41 -4.45
N PHE A 138 -6.40 0.32 -5.72
CA PHE A 138 -6.74 -0.95 -6.36
C PHE A 138 -5.54 -1.91 -6.42
N SER A 139 -4.35 -1.42 -6.76
CA SER A 139 -3.14 -2.24 -6.78
C SER A 139 -2.80 -2.80 -5.40
N SER A 140 -2.98 -1.99 -4.36
CA SER A 140 -2.76 -2.42 -2.98
C SER A 140 -3.80 -3.43 -2.53
N LEU A 141 -5.07 -3.28 -2.94
CA LEU A 141 -6.14 -4.24 -2.68
C LEU A 141 -5.81 -5.61 -3.29
N VAL A 142 -5.37 -5.63 -4.55
CA VAL A 142 -4.94 -6.86 -5.21
C VAL A 142 -3.79 -7.53 -4.45
N GLY A 143 -2.77 -6.77 -4.02
CA GLY A 143 -1.65 -7.29 -3.23
C GLY A 143 -2.09 -7.88 -1.89
N CYS A 144 -3.02 -7.23 -1.19
CA CYS A 144 -3.59 -7.75 0.08
C CYS A 144 -4.39 -9.05 -0.14
N LEU A 145 -5.19 -9.13 -1.21
CA LEU A 145 -5.97 -10.32 -1.54
C LEU A 145 -5.06 -11.49 -1.90
N LEU A 146 -3.98 -11.24 -2.65
CA LEU A 146 -2.97 -12.26 -2.96
C LEU A 146 -2.30 -12.78 -1.70
N ALA A 147 -1.89 -11.91 -0.79
CA ALA A 147 -1.29 -12.31 0.48
C ALA A 147 -2.23 -13.20 1.30
N ALA A 148 -3.51 -12.82 1.40
CA ALA A 148 -4.51 -13.58 2.13
C ALA A 148 -4.80 -14.93 1.45
N GLY A 149 -4.94 -14.97 0.12
CA GLY A 149 -5.20 -16.17 -0.65
C GLY A 149 -4.06 -17.19 -0.56
N VAL A 150 -2.83 -16.74 -0.76
CA VAL A 150 -1.63 -17.60 -0.63
C VAL A 150 -1.49 -18.11 0.80
N SER A 151 -1.70 -17.23 1.82
CA SER A 151 -1.70 -17.66 3.23
C SER A 151 -2.72 -18.76 3.50
N GLY A 152 -3.92 -18.65 2.89
CA GLY A 152 -4.96 -19.66 2.99
C GLY A 152 -4.55 -21.01 2.39
N LEU A 153 -3.99 -20.99 1.19
CA LEU A 153 -3.52 -22.21 0.49
C LEU A 153 -2.42 -22.94 1.29
N PHE A 154 -1.43 -22.19 1.79
CA PHE A 154 -0.36 -22.77 2.60
C PHE A 154 -0.85 -23.28 3.96
N HIS A 155 -1.96 -22.73 4.50
CA HIS A 155 -2.55 -23.20 5.75
C HIS A 155 -3.38 -24.46 5.54
N LEU A 156 -4.10 -24.60 4.43
CA LEU A 156 -4.85 -25.80 4.07
C LEU A 156 -3.93 -26.99 3.85
N GLY A 157 -2.82 -26.81 3.14
CA GLY A 157 -1.80 -27.87 2.96
C GLY A 157 -1.08 -28.32 4.25
N ARG A 158 -1.37 -27.69 5.39
CA ARG A 158 -0.84 -28.06 6.70
C ARG A 158 -1.78 -28.96 7.49
N ARG A 159 -3.05 -29.07 7.07
CA ARG A 159 -4.09 -29.88 7.72
C ARG A 159 -4.27 -31.26 7.07
N SER A 160 -3.71 -31.48 5.89
CA SER A 160 -3.58 -32.78 5.23
C SER A 160 -2.24 -33.44 5.56
#